data_32b6b8799d2aa6d806327456c7658ec4
#
_entry.id   32b6b8799d2aa6d806327456c7658ec4
#
_cell.length_a   1.000
_cell.length_b   1.000
_cell.length_c   1.000
_cell.angle_alpha   90.00
_cell.angle_beta   90.00
_cell.angle_gamma   90.00
#
_symmetry.space_group_name_H-M   'P 1'
#
loop_
_entity.id
_entity.type
_entity.pdbx_description
1 polymer ?
#
loop_
_entity_poly.entity_id
_entity_poly.type
_entity_poly.pdbx_seq_one_letter_code
_entity_poly.pdbx_strand_id
1 'polypeptide(L)'
;MSHGGVGDDATSQDLEVGDDDLVPGGGRLTVEFCGEEYDVAVGESFTIGREGDLVVDEDNPYLHRQLVDLRHERGFWWISNVGTRLSLTVTGEAGTLQSVVGPGSQVPVVLPDLAVLFTAGETTYEVTVHSAAPTFVVSPHQDLEQPSGDHTLGAVELTPTQFRLILALAEGSLRRAGTGISELPSNAKAAERLGWPITTFNRKLDNVCDKFSAAGVKGLRGGAGRLATNRRARLVEYAVAARIVRPEHLEILDEPQEPT
;
A
#
# COMPACT_ATOMS: atom_id res chain seq x y z
N MET A 1 8.36 59.95 52.15
CA MET A 1 9.46 59.19 51.53
C MET A 1 8.84 57.96 50.96
N SER A 2 8.32 58.05 49.78
CA SER A 2 8.86 57.72 48.46
C SER A 2 9.46 56.33 48.29
N HIS A 3 8.79 55.48 47.52
CA HIS A 3 9.28 54.63 46.42
C HIS A 3 8.13 53.64 46.12
N GLY A 4 7.48 53.56 44.99
CA GLY A 4 7.95 53.59 43.61
C GLY A 4 8.27 52.16 43.18
N GLY A 5 7.28 51.38 42.72
CA GLY A 5 7.44 50.06 42.16
C GLY A 5 6.64 49.97 40.89
N VAL A 6 7.36 49.91 39.79
CA VAL A 6 6.91 49.85 38.39
C VAL A 6 6.27 48.48 38.15
N GLY A 7 5.06 48.49 37.56
CA GLY A 7 4.44 47.28 37.03
C GLY A 7 5.09 46.86 35.72
N ASP A 8 5.32 45.59 35.58
CA ASP A 8 5.64 44.92 34.30
C ASP A 8 4.39 44.19 33.83
N ASP A 9 3.78 44.79 32.85
CA ASP A 9 2.61 44.25 32.17
C ASP A 9 3.13 43.32 31.05
N ALA A 10 3.33 42.03 31.39
CA ALA A 10 3.63 41.01 30.41
C ALA A 10 2.32 40.42 29.90
N THR A 11 1.85 40.94 28.77
CA THR A 11 0.75 40.41 28.00
C THR A 11 1.08 38.99 27.53
N SER A 12 0.59 38.00 28.27
CA SER A 12 0.53 36.62 27.78
C SER A 12 -0.49 36.60 26.66
N GLN A 13 -0.04 36.50 25.41
CA GLN A 13 -0.86 36.07 24.32
C GLN A 13 -1.10 34.58 24.51
N ASP A 14 -2.24 34.23 25.09
CA ASP A 14 -2.79 32.91 25.06
C ASP A 14 -3.14 32.61 23.57
N LEU A 15 -2.29 31.82 22.92
CA LEU A 15 -2.63 31.15 21.68
C LEU A 15 -3.73 30.15 22.06
N GLU A 16 -4.98 30.50 21.80
CA GLU A 16 -6.07 29.55 21.79
C GLU A 16 -5.78 28.52 20.69
N VAL A 17 -5.12 27.42 21.07
CA VAL A 17 -5.11 26.19 20.28
C VAL A 17 -6.54 25.67 20.35
N GLY A 18 -7.25 25.70 19.23
CA GLY A 18 -8.62 25.24 19.15
C GLY A 18 -8.72 23.79 19.63
N ASP A 19 -9.73 23.54 20.44
CA ASP A 19 -10.01 22.24 21.09
C ASP A 19 -10.36 21.13 20.07
N ASP A 20 -10.37 21.43 18.77
CA ASP A 20 -10.64 20.51 17.65
C ASP A 20 -9.41 19.61 17.29
N ASP A 21 -8.20 19.97 17.75
CA ASP A 21 -6.96 19.24 17.41
C ASP A 21 -6.67 18.02 18.31
N LEU A 22 -7.49 17.76 19.32
CA LEU A 22 -7.24 16.72 20.32
C LEU A 22 -8.11 15.47 20.21
N VAL A 23 -8.98 15.36 19.21
CA VAL A 23 -9.78 14.14 19.00
C VAL A 23 -8.97 13.19 18.12
N PRO A 24 -8.55 12.00 18.62
CA PRO A 24 -7.88 11.01 17.79
C PRO A 24 -8.72 10.71 16.53
N GLY A 25 -8.15 10.96 15.34
CA GLY A 25 -8.84 10.77 14.05
C GLY A 25 -9.79 11.91 13.63
N GLY A 26 -9.90 13.02 14.41
CA GLY A 26 -10.82 14.13 14.16
C GLY A 26 -10.26 15.28 13.30
N GLY A 27 -9.05 15.16 12.78
CA GLY A 27 -8.47 16.17 11.91
C GLY A 27 -9.11 16.23 10.52
N ARG A 28 -8.81 17.31 9.77
CA ARG A 28 -9.20 17.47 8.37
C ARG A 28 -8.66 16.32 7.51
N LEU A 29 -9.43 15.90 6.51
CA LEU A 29 -9.00 14.98 5.47
C LEU A 29 -8.74 15.79 4.20
N THR A 30 -7.64 15.51 3.50
CA THR A 30 -7.37 16.10 2.18
C THR A 30 -7.35 14.97 1.15
N VAL A 31 -8.03 15.18 0.04
CA VAL A 31 -8.09 14.25 -1.09
C VAL A 31 -7.30 14.87 -2.24
N GLU A 32 -6.34 14.14 -2.80
CA GLU A 32 -5.55 14.58 -3.95
C GLU A 32 -5.85 13.71 -5.17
N PHE A 33 -6.07 14.37 -6.31
CA PHE A 33 -6.21 13.72 -7.60
C PHE A 33 -5.64 14.60 -8.71
N CYS A 34 -4.71 14.06 -9.49
CA CYS A 34 -4.07 14.76 -10.62
C CYS A 34 -3.45 16.12 -10.25
N GLY A 35 -2.98 16.28 -9.00
CA GLY A 35 -2.38 17.52 -8.49
C GLY A 35 -3.39 18.56 -8.01
N GLU A 36 -4.67 18.22 -7.93
CA GLU A 36 -5.71 19.02 -7.30
C GLU A 36 -5.99 18.46 -5.89
N GLU A 37 -6.13 19.35 -4.92
CA GLU A 37 -6.39 19.01 -3.52
C GLU A 37 -7.78 19.49 -3.10
N TYR A 38 -8.50 18.63 -2.37
CA TYR A 38 -9.83 18.87 -1.85
C TYR A 38 -9.83 18.64 -0.34
N ASP A 39 -10.11 19.68 0.42
CA ASP A 39 -10.25 19.59 1.87
C ASP A 39 -11.64 19.16 2.27
N VAL A 40 -11.74 18.14 3.12
CA VAL A 40 -12.99 17.62 3.65
C VAL A 40 -13.05 17.86 5.15
N ALA A 41 -14.05 18.61 5.61
CA ALA A 41 -14.22 18.91 7.03
C ALA A 41 -14.99 17.80 7.76
N VAL A 42 -14.74 17.67 9.06
CA VAL A 42 -15.51 16.77 9.93
C VAL A 42 -17.00 17.17 9.88
N GLY A 43 -17.85 16.16 9.65
CA GLY A 43 -19.30 16.36 9.48
C GLY A 43 -19.76 16.50 8.03
N GLU A 44 -18.84 16.62 7.10
CA GLU A 44 -19.10 16.56 5.66
C GLU A 44 -18.95 15.13 5.12
N SER A 45 -19.59 14.85 3.99
CA SER A 45 -19.32 13.67 3.17
C SER A 45 -18.71 14.11 1.86
N PHE A 46 -17.75 13.32 1.33
CA PHE A 46 -17.08 13.59 0.07
C PHE A 46 -17.14 12.37 -0.82
N THR A 47 -17.74 12.51 -1.98
CA THR A 47 -17.97 11.40 -2.91
C THR A 47 -17.06 11.47 -4.12
N ILE A 48 -16.55 10.31 -4.57
CA ILE A 48 -15.65 10.17 -5.70
C ILE A 48 -16.27 9.22 -6.72
N GLY A 49 -16.29 9.62 -7.97
CA GLY A 49 -16.84 8.80 -9.03
C GLY A 49 -16.95 9.52 -10.35
N ARG A 50 -17.92 9.11 -11.17
CA ARG A 50 -18.23 9.77 -12.44
C ARG A 50 -19.05 11.05 -12.25
N GLU A 51 -19.80 11.16 -11.14
CA GLU A 51 -20.70 12.25 -10.80
C GLU A 51 -20.58 12.61 -9.30
N GLY A 52 -19.39 12.45 -8.70
CA GLY A 52 -19.17 12.77 -7.28
C GLY A 52 -18.72 14.21 -7.05
N ASP A 53 -18.38 14.54 -5.80
CA ASP A 53 -17.72 15.80 -5.44
C ASP A 53 -16.35 15.90 -6.13
N LEU A 54 -15.67 14.77 -6.29
CA LEU A 54 -14.55 14.59 -7.17
C LEU A 54 -14.96 13.74 -8.39
N VAL A 55 -14.98 14.36 -9.55
CA VAL A 55 -15.22 13.69 -10.83
C VAL A 55 -13.89 13.22 -11.40
N VAL A 56 -13.62 11.92 -11.34
CA VAL A 56 -12.36 11.36 -11.83
C VAL A 56 -12.37 11.09 -13.33
N ASP A 57 -13.52 10.74 -13.90
CA ASP A 57 -13.70 10.51 -15.34
C ASP A 57 -15.20 10.45 -15.68
N GLU A 58 -15.74 11.52 -16.24
CA GLU A 58 -17.17 11.63 -16.59
C GLU A 58 -17.54 10.79 -17.81
N ASP A 59 -16.58 10.50 -18.68
CA ASP A 59 -16.80 9.80 -19.95
C ASP A 59 -16.72 8.27 -19.82
N ASN A 60 -16.17 7.74 -18.71
CA ASN A 60 -16.01 6.31 -18.53
C ASN A 60 -17.32 5.61 -18.12
N PRO A 61 -18.01 4.89 -19.02
CA PRO A 61 -19.29 4.26 -18.73
C PRO A 61 -19.18 3.10 -17.72
N TYR A 62 -17.99 2.58 -17.46
CA TYR A 62 -17.74 1.48 -16.51
C TYR A 62 -17.55 2.00 -15.09
N LEU A 63 -17.31 3.30 -14.91
CA LEU A 63 -17.16 3.92 -13.61
C LEU A 63 -18.55 4.21 -13.00
N HIS A 64 -18.71 3.91 -11.72
CA HIS A 64 -19.91 4.25 -10.97
C HIS A 64 -20.07 5.78 -10.87
N ARG A 65 -21.31 6.26 -10.82
CA ARG A 65 -21.60 7.68 -10.56
C ARG A 65 -20.93 8.12 -9.27
N GLN A 66 -21.15 7.34 -8.22
CA GLN A 66 -20.46 7.44 -6.94
C GLN A 66 -19.88 6.07 -6.61
N LEU A 67 -18.58 5.99 -6.42
CA LEU A 67 -17.87 4.74 -6.13
C LEU A 67 -17.31 4.75 -4.72
N VAL A 68 -16.71 5.87 -4.31
CA VAL A 68 -16.13 6.05 -2.98
C VAL A 68 -16.91 7.13 -2.26
N ASP A 69 -17.13 6.93 -0.97
CA ASP A 69 -17.67 7.91 -0.05
C ASP A 69 -16.77 8.02 1.16
N LEU A 70 -16.33 9.23 1.46
CA LEU A 70 -15.48 9.56 2.60
C LEU A 70 -16.32 10.27 3.64
N ARG A 71 -16.33 9.73 4.87
CA ARG A 71 -17.06 10.31 6.02
C ARG A 71 -16.29 10.17 7.30
N HIS A 72 -16.48 11.17 8.17
CA HIS A 72 -16.02 11.08 9.54
C HIS A 72 -17.15 10.59 10.44
N GLU A 73 -17.00 9.37 10.98
CA GLU A 73 -17.96 8.75 11.90
C GLU A 73 -17.23 8.02 13.04
N ARG A 74 -17.75 8.15 14.25
CA ARG A 74 -17.25 7.46 15.46
C ARG A 74 -15.77 7.72 15.73
N GLY A 75 -15.28 8.93 15.45
CA GLY A 75 -13.90 9.33 15.69
C GLY A 75 -12.91 8.90 14.61
N PHE A 76 -13.38 8.38 13.47
CA PHE A 76 -12.54 7.97 12.35
C PHE A 76 -13.07 8.49 11.02
N TRP A 77 -12.15 8.77 10.10
CA TRP A 77 -12.49 8.86 8.70
C TRP A 77 -12.64 7.45 8.11
N TRP A 78 -13.64 7.27 7.28
CA TRP A 78 -13.94 6.00 6.62
C TRP A 78 -13.87 6.15 5.12
N ILE A 79 -13.24 5.17 4.46
CA ILE A 79 -13.28 4.99 3.02
C ILE A 79 -14.32 3.90 2.76
N SER A 80 -15.47 4.27 2.22
CA SER A 80 -16.58 3.37 1.94
C SER A 80 -16.71 3.12 0.44
N ASN A 81 -16.82 1.88 0.04
CA ASN A 81 -17.16 1.51 -1.33
C ASN A 81 -18.69 1.48 -1.48
N VAL A 82 -19.25 2.55 -2.03
CA VAL A 82 -20.70 2.66 -2.28
C VAL A 82 -21.11 2.16 -3.67
N GLY A 83 -20.14 1.69 -4.46
CA GLY A 83 -20.39 1.04 -5.73
C GLY A 83 -21.02 -0.34 -5.58
N THR A 84 -21.44 -0.94 -6.69
CA THR A 84 -22.11 -2.25 -6.72
C THR A 84 -21.31 -3.34 -7.42
N ARG A 85 -20.23 -3.01 -8.12
CA ARG A 85 -19.47 -3.94 -8.97
C ARG A 85 -17.97 -3.84 -8.82
N LEU A 86 -17.41 -2.64 -8.68
CA LEU A 86 -15.99 -2.43 -8.59
C LEU A 86 -15.52 -2.61 -7.15
N SER A 87 -14.33 -3.18 -6.98
CA SER A 87 -13.63 -3.20 -5.71
C SER A 87 -12.59 -2.09 -5.68
N LEU A 88 -12.33 -1.55 -4.48
CA LEU A 88 -11.23 -0.63 -4.24
C LEU A 88 -10.04 -1.41 -3.67
N THR A 89 -8.85 -0.97 -3.98
CA THR A 89 -7.64 -1.35 -3.24
C THR A 89 -7.16 -0.13 -2.47
N VAL A 90 -7.12 -0.22 -1.15
CA VAL A 90 -6.59 0.83 -0.27
C VAL A 90 -5.21 0.40 0.20
N THR A 91 -4.21 1.23 -0.03
CA THR A 91 -2.82 0.90 0.30
C THR A 91 -2.12 2.08 0.95
N GLY A 92 -1.33 1.78 1.97
CA GLY A 92 -0.43 2.74 2.61
C GLY A 92 0.93 2.80 1.93
N GLU A 93 1.72 3.80 2.27
CA GLU A 93 3.07 3.99 1.76
C GLU A 93 3.91 2.71 1.91
N ALA A 94 4.71 2.40 0.88
CA ALA A 94 5.59 1.23 0.82
C ALA A 94 4.87 -0.12 1.10
N GLY A 95 3.54 -0.20 0.89
CA GLY A 95 2.77 -1.41 1.14
C GLY A 95 2.63 -1.79 2.61
N THR A 96 2.74 -0.81 3.52
CA THR A 96 2.57 -1.01 4.98
C THR A 96 1.17 -1.50 5.35
N LEU A 97 0.19 -1.11 4.56
CA LEU A 97 -1.19 -1.57 4.63
C LEU A 97 -1.64 -1.88 3.21
N GLN A 98 -2.37 -2.97 3.01
CA GLN A 98 -3.12 -3.23 1.79
C GLN A 98 -4.44 -3.88 2.15
N SER A 99 -5.54 -3.30 1.69
CA SER A 99 -6.88 -3.81 1.93
C SER A 99 -7.70 -3.75 0.64
N VAL A 100 -8.46 -4.81 0.36
CA VAL A 100 -9.44 -4.83 -0.74
C VAL A 100 -10.81 -4.56 -0.15
N VAL A 101 -11.43 -3.48 -0.60
CA VAL A 101 -12.75 -3.02 -0.13
C VAL A 101 -13.78 -3.34 -1.21
N GLY A 102 -14.53 -4.41 -0.99
CA GLY A 102 -15.60 -4.83 -1.90
C GLY A 102 -16.82 -3.90 -1.82
N PRO A 103 -17.77 -4.03 -2.77
CA PRO A 103 -19.03 -3.29 -2.75
C PRO A 103 -19.75 -3.37 -1.40
N GLY A 104 -20.18 -2.22 -0.88
CA GLY A 104 -20.87 -2.11 0.42
C GLY A 104 -19.98 -2.25 1.65
N SER A 105 -18.65 -2.37 1.47
CA SER A 105 -17.69 -2.46 2.58
C SER A 105 -16.97 -1.14 2.81
N GLN A 106 -16.37 -0.97 3.99
CA GLN A 106 -15.61 0.21 4.36
C GLN A 106 -14.38 -0.14 5.17
N VAL A 107 -13.36 0.75 5.15
CA VAL A 107 -12.15 0.67 5.98
C VAL A 107 -11.86 2.02 6.61
N PRO A 108 -11.31 2.06 7.83
CA PRO A 108 -10.93 3.32 8.46
C PRO A 108 -9.63 3.87 7.86
N VAL A 109 -9.51 5.19 7.80
CA VAL A 109 -8.26 5.90 7.51
C VAL A 109 -7.42 5.91 8.78
N VAL A 110 -6.37 5.09 8.81
CA VAL A 110 -5.55 4.90 10.00
C VAL A 110 -4.10 5.33 9.81
N LEU A 111 -3.67 5.56 8.57
CA LEU A 111 -2.34 6.04 8.20
C LEU A 111 -2.42 7.48 7.70
N PRO A 112 -1.31 8.24 7.76
CA PRO A 112 -1.29 9.61 7.27
C PRO A 112 -1.62 9.69 5.78
N ASP A 113 -1.11 8.74 4.99
CA ASP A 113 -1.26 8.72 3.55
C ASP A 113 -1.77 7.36 3.07
N LEU A 114 -2.87 7.36 2.35
CA LEU A 114 -3.47 6.18 1.74
C LEU A 114 -3.76 6.44 0.26
N ALA A 115 -3.35 5.54 -0.60
CA ALA A 115 -3.80 5.52 -1.98
C ALA A 115 -5.03 4.61 -2.12
N VAL A 116 -6.05 5.12 -2.80
CA VAL A 116 -7.28 4.40 -3.15
C VAL A 116 -7.26 4.15 -4.65
N LEU A 117 -7.11 2.88 -5.02
CA LEU A 117 -7.03 2.47 -6.41
C LEU A 117 -8.28 1.69 -6.82
N PHE A 118 -8.75 1.93 -8.02
CA PHE A 118 -9.84 1.18 -8.63
C PHE A 118 -9.72 1.16 -10.15
N THR A 119 -10.17 0.07 -10.77
CA THR A 119 -10.12 -0.11 -12.22
C THR A 119 -11.54 -0.15 -12.78
N ALA A 120 -11.83 0.71 -13.75
CA ALA A 120 -13.09 0.75 -14.47
C ALA A 120 -12.84 0.57 -15.98
N GLY A 121 -13.24 -0.57 -16.53
CA GLY A 121 -12.88 -0.96 -17.89
C GLY A 121 -11.37 -1.23 -17.99
N GLU A 122 -10.68 -0.51 -18.84
CA GLU A 122 -9.23 -0.62 -19.07
C GLU A 122 -8.42 0.42 -18.29
N THR A 123 -9.09 1.35 -17.59
CA THR A 123 -8.45 2.47 -16.89
C THR A 123 -8.39 2.22 -15.40
N THR A 124 -7.22 2.40 -14.82
CA THR A 124 -6.99 2.39 -13.36
C THR A 124 -6.80 3.82 -12.87
N TYR A 125 -7.53 4.18 -11.86
CA TYR A 125 -7.49 5.47 -11.19
C TYR A 125 -6.84 5.31 -9.83
N GLU A 126 -6.09 6.32 -9.42
CA GLU A 126 -5.47 6.42 -8.11
C GLU A 126 -5.83 7.77 -7.51
N VAL A 127 -6.39 7.75 -6.32
CA VAL A 127 -6.74 8.95 -5.52
C VAL A 127 -5.98 8.83 -4.21
N THR A 128 -5.30 9.88 -3.80
CA THR A 128 -4.59 9.89 -2.51
C THR A 128 -5.44 10.57 -1.45
N VAL A 129 -5.43 10.00 -0.26
CA VAL A 129 -6.15 10.50 0.92
C VAL A 129 -5.14 10.78 2.01
N HIS A 130 -5.05 12.05 2.45
CA HIS A 130 -4.15 12.52 3.49
C HIS A 130 -4.92 12.82 4.77
N SER A 131 -4.50 12.24 5.89
CA SER A 131 -5.08 12.49 7.20
C SER A 131 -4.12 13.23 8.10
N ALA A 132 -4.53 14.38 8.62
CA ALA A 132 -3.71 15.18 9.52
C ALA A 132 -3.50 14.53 10.91
N ALA A 133 -4.40 13.62 11.31
CA ALA A 133 -4.35 12.96 12.62
C ALA A 133 -4.50 11.44 12.48
N PRO A 134 -3.48 10.74 11.98
CA PRO A 134 -3.54 9.30 11.83
C PRO A 134 -3.58 8.61 13.19
N THR A 135 -4.45 7.60 13.34
CA THR A 135 -4.61 6.83 14.58
C THR A 135 -3.50 5.81 14.78
N PHE A 136 -2.85 5.39 13.71
CA PHE A 136 -1.75 4.43 13.74
C PHE A 136 -0.45 5.07 13.28
N VAL A 137 0.57 4.89 14.09
CA VAL A 137 1.96 5.16 13.72
C VAL A 137 2.53 3.82 13.25
N VAL A 138 3.15 3.79 12.08
CA VAL A 138 3.93 2.63 11.64
C VAL A 138 4.99 2.40 12.72
N SER A 139 4.97 1.21 13.34
CA SER A 139 5.97 0.86 14.34
C SER A 139 7.36 1.01 13.70
N PRO A 140 8.28 1.78 14.29
CA PRO A 140 9.62 1.86 13.76
C PRO A 140 10.12 0.42 13.61
N HIS A 141 10.69 0.11 12.45
CA HIS A 141 11.34 -1.18 12.26
C HIS A 141 12.36 -1.30 13.38
N GLN A 142 12.08 -2.15 14.34
CA GLN A 142 13.15 -2.70 15.13
C GLN A 142 13.98 -3.47 14.12
N ASP A 143 15.23 -3.05 13.92
CA ASP A 143 16.21 -3.90 13.27
C ASP A 143 16.07 -5.25 13.92
N LEU A 144 15.47 -6.19 13.20
CA LEU A 144 15.36 -7.57 13.67
C LEU A 144 16.74 -8.17 13.55
N GLU A 145 17.64 -7.70 14.42
CA GLU A 145 18.81 -8.47 14.81
C GLU A 145 18.28 -9.73 15.48
N GLN A 146 18.24 -10.77 14.67
CA GLN A 146 17.98 -12.18 15.00
C GLN A 146 16.63 -12.50 15.67
N PRO A 147 15.77 -13.23 14.98
CA PRO A 147 14.60 -13.82 15.61
C PRO A 147 15.04 -14.89 16.62
N SER A 148 14.96 -14.57 17.90
CA SER A 148 15.13 -15.52 19.00
C SER A 148 13.83 -16.31 19.28
N GLY A 149 13.19 -16.82 18.23
CA GLY A 149 11.98 -17.61 18.38
C GLY A 149 12.09 -18.94 17.64
N ASP A 150 12.07 -20.04 18.36
CA ASP A 150 12.24 -21.40 17.83
C ASP A 150 11.18 -21.85 16.81
N HIS A 151 10.19 -21.04 16.45
CA HIS A 151 9.08 -21.43 15.57
C HIS A 151 8.46 -20.30 14.71
N THR A 152 9.09 -19.14 14.57
CA THR A 152 8.71 -18.22 13.50
C THR A 152 9.21 -18.84 12.19
N LEU A 153 8.37 -18.82 11.12
CA LEU A 153 8.76 -19.25 9.77
C LEU A 153 10.18 -18.78 9.50
N GLY A 154 11.14 -19.72 9.48
CA GLY A 154 12.56 -19.41 9.42
C GLY A 154 12.84 -18.48 8.25
N ALA A 155 13.69 -17.49 8.43
CA ALA A 155 14.10 -16.61 7.36
C ALA A 155 14.56 -17.48 6.18
N VAL A 156 13.86 -17.39 5.04
CA VAL A 156 14.24 -18.14 3.84
C VAL A 156 15.51 -17.50 3.31
N GLU A 157 16.64 -18.14 3.55
CA GLU A 157 17.91 -17.66 2.99
C GLU A 157 17.87 -17.70 1.47
N LEU A 158 17.87 -16.53 0.85
CA LEU A 158 17.87 -16.37 -0.60
C LEU A 158 19.28 -16.05 -1.08
N THR A 159 19.71 -16.73 -2.14
CA THR A 159 20.90 -16.28 -2.86
C THR A 159 20.62 -14.98 -3.59
N PRO A 160 21.65 -14.15 -3.90
CA PRO A 160 21.44 -12.90 -4.65
C PRO A 160 20.66 -13.11 -5.97
N THR A 161 20.91 -14.21 -6.67
CA THR A 161 20.18 -14.55 -7.91
C THR A 161 18.72 -14.94 -7.66
N GLN A 162 18.41 -15.59 -6.53
CA GLN A 162 17.02 -15.91 -6.14
C GLN A 162 16.28 -14.67 -5.72
N PHE A 163 16.93 -13.77 -5.00
CA PHE A 163 16.36 -12.48 -4.62
C PHE A 163 16.04 -11.62 -5.86
N ARG A 164 16.98 -11.49 -6.81
CA ARG A 164 16.75 -10.76 -8.08
C ARG A 164 15.59 -11.37 -8.89
N LEU A 165 15.39 -12.68 -8.87
CA LEU A 165 14.27 -13.33 -9.54
C LEU A 165 12.93 -12.91 -8.95
N ILE A 166 12.82 -12.92 -7.61
CA ILE A 166 11.58 -12.48 -6.93
C ILE A 166 11.33 -10.99 -7.21
N LEU A 167 12.39 -10.18 -7.15
CA LEU A 167 12.33 -8.76 -7.39
C LEU A 167 11.84 -8.43 -8.81
N ALA A 168 12.35 -9.15 -9.84
CA ALA A 168 11.91 -8.99 -11.22
C ALA A 168 10.43 -9.40 -11.43
N LEU A 169 9.93 -10.38 -10.69
CA LEU A 169 8.53 -10.76 -10.70
C LEU A 169 7.65 -9.72 -9.99
N ALA A 170 8.17 -9.10 -8.94
CA ALA A 170 7.45 -8.14 -8.11
C ALA A 170 7.58 -6.69 -8.62
N GLU A 171 8.43 -6.41 -9.65
CA GLU A 171 8.78 -5.06 -10.09
C GLU A 171 7.55 -4.18 -10.36
N GLY A 172 6.53 -4.70 -11.06
CA GLY A 172 5.29 -3.97 -11.32
C GLY A 172 4.55 -3.57 -10.05
N SER A 173 4.43 -4.52 -9.12
CA SER A 173 3.75 -4.30 -7.84
C SER A 173 4.52 -3.38 -6.89
N LEU A 174 5.85 -3.29 -7.03
CA LEU A 174 6.70 -2.44 -6.20
C LEU A 174 6.83 -1.01 -6.75
N ARG A 175 6.70 -0.82 -8.08
CA ARG A 175 6.72 0.52 -8.71
C ARG A 175 5.43 1.30 -8.52
N ARG A 176 4.30 0.59 -8.37
CA ARG A 176 2.99 1.19 -8.16
C ARG A 176 2.33 0.49 -7.00
N ALA A 177 2.17 1.19 -5.89
CA ALA A 177 1.36 0.71 -4.79
C ALA A 177 -0.06 0.41 -5.30
N GLY A 178 -0.58 -0.79 -4.99
CA GLY A 178 -1.96 -1.18 -5.36
C GLY A 178 -2.15 -1.81 -6.74
N THR A 179 -1.13 -1.92 -7.59
CA THR A 179 -1.23 -2.78 -8.76
C THR A 179 -1.35 -4.23 -8.29
N GLY A 180 -2.54 -4.79 -8.48
CA GLY A 180 -2.82 -6.17 -8.09
C GLY A 180 -2.01 -7.19 -8.91
N ILE A 181 -2.17 -8.47 -8.55
CA ILE A 181 -1.54 -9.63 -9.19
C ILE A 181 -1.78 -9.72 -10.71
N SER A 182 -2.73 -8.97 -11.24
CA SER A 182 -3.08 -8.95 -12.67
C SER A 182 -1.94 -8.44 -13.57
N GLU A 183 -0.97 -7.71 -13.04
CA GLU A 183 0.17 -7.15 -13.80
C GLU A 183 1.48 -7.94 -13.63
N LEU A 184 1.42 -9.16 -13.08
CA LEU A 184 2.63 -9.96 -12.96
C LEU A 184 3.22 -10.31 -14.34
N PRO A 185 4.53 -10.07 -14.56
CA PRO A 185 5.16 -10.39 -15.82
C PRO A 185 5.11 -11.90 -16.07
N SER A 186 5.05 -12.28 -17.35
CA SER A 186 5.27 -13.67 -17.72
C SER A 186 6.70 -14.13 -17.35
N ASN A 187 6.92 -15.45 -17.20
CA ASN A 187 8.27 -15.95 -16.95
C ASN A 187 9.27 -15.47 -18.03
N ALA A 188 8.80 -15.36 -19.28
CA ALA A 188 9.63 -14.89 -20.38
C ALA A 188 10.05 -13.43 -20.20
N LYS A 189 9.08 -12.52 -19.85
CA LYS A 189 9.37 -11.11 -19.58
C LYS A 189 10.30 -10.93 -18.37
N ALA A 190 10.08 -11.67 -17.29
CA ALA A 190 10.94 -11.61 -16.11
C ALA A 190 12.33 -12.15 -16.38
N ALA A 191 12.46 -13.22 -17.20
CA ALA A 191 13.75 -13.75 -17.63
C ALA A 191 14.49 -12.75 -18.52
N GLU A 192 13.81 -12.11 -19.47
CA GLU A 192 14.35 -11.06 -20.34
C GLU A 192 14.82 -9.85 -19.51
N ARG A 193 14.04 -9.40 -18.53
CA ARG A 193 14.42 -8.32 -17.59
C ARG A 193 15.73 -8.60 -16.85
N LEU A 194 15.99 -9.88 -16.56
CA LEU A 194 17.21 -10.33 -15.89
C LEU A 194 18.34 -10.72 -16.86
N GLY A 195 18.12 -10.71 -18.17
CA GLY A 195 19.08 -11.19 -19.16
C GLY A 195 19.34 -12.71 -19.08
N TRP A 196 18.38 -13.50 -18.56
CA TRP A 196 18.56 -14.93 -18.36
C TRP A 196 17.83 -15.77 -19.42
N PRO A 197 18.39 -16.94 -19.78
CA PRO A 197 17.65 -17.95 -20.53
C PRO A 197 16.39 -18.37 -19.74
N ILE A 198 15.28 -18.55 -20.44
CA ILE A 198 13.99 -18.94 -19.84
C ILE A 198 14.10 -20.27 -19.05
N THR A 199 14.90 -21.19 -19.52
CA THR A 199 15.15 -22.47 -18.82
C THR A 199 15.83 -22.29 -17.48
N THR A 200 16.80 -21.37 -17.41
CA THR A 200 17.49 -20.99 -16.16
C THR A 200 16.54 -20.32 -15.19
N PHE A 201 15.71 -19.39 -15.71
CA PHE A 201 14.69 -18.70 -14.92
C PHE A 201 13.71 -19.68 -14.30
N ASN A 202 13.14 -20.58 -15.10
CA ASN A 202 12.17 -21.57 -14.62
C ASN A 202 12.75 -22.48 -13.54
N ARG A 203 13.95 -22.99 -13.75
CA ARG A 203 14.64 -23.83 -12.75
C ARG A 203 14.87 -23.08 -11.43
N LYS A 204 15.31 -21.81 -11.50
CA LYS A 204 15.50 -20.99 -10.30
C LYS A 204 14.16 -20.67 -9.61
N LEU A 205 13.10 -20.41 -10.37
CA LEU A 205 11.75 -20.21 -9.84
C LEU A 205 11.25 -21.45 -9.10
N ASP A 206 11.46 -22.65 -9.67
CA ASP A 206 11.12 -23.90 -9.01
C ASP A 206 11.84 -24.03 -7.67
N ASN A 207 13.16 -23.80 -7.65
CA ASN A 207 13.96 -23.86 -6.43
C ASN A 207 13.50 -22.84 -5.37
N VAL A 208 13.14 -21.63 -5.78
CA VAL A 208 12.61 -20.60 -4.87
C VAL A 208 11.26 -21.05 -4.29
N CYS A 209 10.33 -21.49 -5.14
CA CYS A 209 9.04 -22.00 -4.68
C CYS A 209 9.20 -23.19 -3.72
N ASP A 210 10.18 -24.06 -3.96
CA ASP A 210 10.47 -25.19 -3.08
C ASP A 210 10.99 -24.74 -1.71
N LYS A 211 11.90 -23.75 -1.67
CA LYS A 211 12.41 -23.17 -0.42
C LYS A 211 11.27 -22.56 0.42
N PHE A 212 10.44 -21.72 -0.20
CA PHE A 212 9.31 -21.10 0.50
C PHE A 212 8.25 -22.12 0.94
N SER A 213 8.02 -23.15 0.11
CA SER A 213 7.11 -24.25 0.49
C SER A 213 7.64 -25.04 1.69
N ALA A 214 8.94 -25.31 1.75
CA ALA A 214 9.59 -25.96 2.89
C ALA A 214 9.54 -25.09 4.15
N ALA A 215 9.57 -23.76 4.01
CA ALA A 215 9.39 -22.81 5.08
C ALA A 215 7.89 -22.63 5.48
N GLY A 216 6.97 -23.39 4.90
CA GLY A 216 5.54 -23.39 5.29
C GLY A 216 4.62 -22.49 4.47
N VAL A 217 5.11 -21.81 3.42
CA VAL A 217 4.28 -20.99 2.55
C VAL A 217 3.41 -21.88 1.65
N LYS A 218 2.09 -21.82 1.85
CA LYS A 218 1.14 -22.66 1.12
C LYS A 218 0.81 -22.08 -0.26
N GLY A 219 0.44 -22.97 -1.21
CA GLY A 219 -0.02 -22.56 -2.55
C GLY A 219 1.09 -22.39 -3.58
N LEU A 220 2.34 -22.71 -3.26
CA LEU A 220 3.48 -22.69 -4.18
C LEU A 220 3.67 -24.03 -4.93
N ARG A 221 3.22 -25.13 -4.34
CA ARG A 221 3.16 -26.46 -4.96
C ARG A 221 1.71 -26.84 -5.23
N GLY A 222 1.43 -27.42 -6.40
CA GLY A 222 0.17 -28.06 -6.71
C GLY A 222 0.09 -29.45 -6.04
N GLY A 223 -1.10 -30.10 -6.14
CA GLY A 223 -1.23 -31.51 -5.76
C GLY A 223 -0.25 -32.40 -6.55
N ALA A 224 -0.09 -33.67 -6.15
CA ALA A 224 0.91 -34.60 -6.65
C ALA A 224 1.14 -34.48 -8.18
N GLY A 225 2.32 -34.03 -8.58
CA GLY A 225 2.77 -33.90 -9.98
C GLY A 225 2.21 -32.68 -10.76
N ARG A 226 1.51 -31.72 -10.13
CA ARG A 226 1.02 -30.49 -10.77
C ARG A 226 1.63 -29.25 -10.11
N LEU A 227 2.16 -28.35 -10.93
CA LEU A 227 2.55 -27.01 -10.48
C LEU A 227 1.26 -26.19 -10.21
N ALA A 228 1.24 -25.44 -9.10
CA ALA A 228 0.11 -24.56 -8.82
C ALA A 228 -0.03 -23.52 -9.94
N THR A 229 -1.23 -23.36 -10.49
CA THR A 229 -1.50 -22.48 -11.64
C THR A 229 -1.11 -21.03 -11.34
N ASN A 230 -1.18 -20.61 -10.07
CA ASN A 230 -0.90 -19.24 -9.62
C ASN A 230 0.33 -19.12 -8.70
N ARG A 231 1.29 -20.06 -8.77
CA ARG A 231 2.45 -20.07 -7.85
C ARG A 231 3.28 -18.77 -7.87
N ARG A 232 3.41 -18.12 -9.05
CA ARG A 232 4.11 -16.84 -9.17
C ARG A 232 3.41 -15.73 -8.40
N ALA A 233 2.10 -15.64 -8.58
CA ALA A 233 1.27 -14.69 -7.86
C ALA A 233 1.42 -14.88 -6.36
N ARG A 234 1.30 -16.12 -5.89
CA ARG A 234 1.44 -16.45 -4.47
C ARG A 234 2.83 -16.16 -3.92
N LEU A 235 3.88 -16.40 -4.71
CA LEU A 235 5.26 -16.08 -4.34
C LEU A 235 5.44 -14.57 -4.18
N VAL A 236 4.97 -13.77 -5.15
CA VAL A 236 5.08 -12.31 -5.12
C VAL A 236 4.24 -11.73 -3.98
N GLU A 237 2.97 -12.15 -3.81
CA GLU A 237 2.13 -11.75 -2.68
C GLU A 237 2.86 -11.94 -1.35
N TYR A 238 3.39 -13.14 -1.14
CA TYR A 238 4.09 -13.45 0.10
C TYR A 238 5.36 -12.61 0.26
N ALA A 239 6.17 -12.49 -0.81
CA ALA A 239 7.43 -11.76 -0.75
C ALA A 239 7.24 -10.26 -0.48
N VAL A 240 6.17 -9.66 -1.03
CA VAL A 240 5.81 -8.26 -0.78
C VAL A 240 5.19 -8.10 0.62
N ALA A 241 4.22 -8.95 0.99
CA ALA A 241 3.56 -8.89 2.28
C ALA A 241 4.52 -9.15 3.46
N ALA A 242 5.46 -10.08 3.29
CA ALA A 242 6.52 -10.36 4.27
C ALA A 242 7.70 -9.38 4.18
N ARG A 243 7.61 -8.36 3.30
CA ARG A 243 8.66 -7.34 3.08
C ARG A 243 10.03 -7.92 2.73
N ILE A 244 10.07 -9.11 2.12
CA ILE A 244 11.30 -9.73 1.60
C ILE A 244 11.84 -8.89 0.45
N VAL A 245 10.95 -8.39 -0.42
CA VAL A 245 11.26 -7.41 -1.46
C VAL A 245 10.49 -6.13 -1.18
N ARG A 246 11.14 -4.98 -1.43
CA ARG A 246 10.65 -3.64 -1.13
C ARG A 246 11.00 -2.69 -2.27
N PRO A 247 10.31 -1.54 -2.42
CA PRO A 247 10.60 -0.57 -3.49
C PRO A 247 12.06 -0.13 -3.57
N GLU A 248 12.73 0.06 -2.43
CA GLU A 248 14.14 0.46 -2.38
C GLU A 248 15.10 -0.59 -2.99
N HIS A 249 14.68 -1.85 -3.10
CA HIS A 249 15.47 -2.90 -3.72
C HIS A 249 15.44 -2.87 -5.26
N LEU A 250 14.57 -2.06 -5.88
CA LEU A 250 14.41 -2.02 -7.34
C LEU A 250 15.69 -1.61 -8.05
N GLU A 251 16.54 -0.78 -7.42
CA GLU A 251 17.84 -0.36 -7.95
C GLU A 251 18.75 -1.57 -8.27
N ILE A 252 18.61 -2.65 -7.51
CA ILE A 252 19.38 -3.91 -7.70
C ILE A 252 19.12 -4.54 -9.08
N LEU A 253 17.93 -4.30 -9.69
CA LEU A 253 17.63 -4.81 -11.03
C LEU A 253 18.36 -4.07 -12.14
N ASP A 254 18.75 -2.84 -11.89
CA ASP A 254 19.40 -1.96 -12.86
C ASP A 254 20.94 -2.01 -12.75
N GLU A 255 21.47 -2.66 -11.69
CA GLU A 255 22.89 -2.91 -11.52
C GLU A 255 23.41 -3.94 -12.52
N PRO A 256 24.60 -3.71 -13.14
CA PRO A 256 25.24 -4.69 -14.02
C PRO A 256 25.48 -6.01 -13.28
N GLN A 257 25.13 -7.13 -13.92
CA GLN A 257 25.46 -8.44 -13.34
C GLN A 257 26.96 -8.71 -13.51
N GLU A 258 27.65 -8.97 -12.41
CA GLU A 258 28.99 -9.56 -12.52
C GLU A 258 28.87 -10.91 -13.23
N PRO A 259 29.69 -11.19 -14.25
CA PRO A 259 29.68 -12.48 -14.92
C PRO A 259 30.11 -13.58 -13.94
N THR A 260 29.22 -14.56 -13.73
CA THR A 260 29.47 -15.76 -12.92
C THR A 260 30.20 -16.79 -13.75
#